data_74f3b761a39c5f18174cbbe1ca46cbf9
#
_entry.id   74f3b761a39c5f18174cbbe1ca46cbf9
#
_cell.length_a   1.000
_cell.length_b   1.000
_cell.length_c   1.000
_cell.angle_alpha   90.00
_cell.angle_beta   90.00
_cell.angle_gamma   90.00
#
_symmetry.space_group_name_H-M   'P 1'
#
loop_
_entity.id
_entity.type
_entity.pdbx_description
1 polymer ?
#
loop_
_entity_poly.entity_id
_entity_poly.type
_entity_poly.pdbx_seq_one_letter_code
_entity_poly.pdbx_strand_id
1 'polypeptide(L)'
;MLLHPPMKTPIAILAGVLALVVTSALPAGDLRIGLIGLDTSHVTAFTAVLNDTNQPHQVAGGKVVAAFKGGSPDLESSWSRVDGYARELQDKFGVTLYDSIEEMCRHVDAVMLESVDGRPHLQQARPVIGARKPLYIDKPMAASLQDVATLFRLAGEAGVPVFSSSSLRYGKATQAVRRGSIGKVQRAETFSPCHLEKTHPDLFWYGIHGVESLFTVMGTGCESVKRGTTGDGRIEVAGTWSGGRVGVFREDPKGYGGTAKGDRGECAIGAYEGYHPLVAEVIRFFQTGVAPVPAEETIELFAFMEAADESKRLGGAEVKIAEVLKKIAAPAR
;
A
#
# COMPACT_ATOMS: atom_id res chain seq x y z
N MET A 1 -25.01 49.05 56.46
CA MET A 1 -24.38 47.75 56.81
C MET A 1 -25.17 46.70 56.07
N LEU A 2 -24.77 46.40 54.83
CA LEU A 2 -25.45 45.47 53.94
C LEU A 2 -24.56 44.23 53.80
N LEU A 3 -25.00 43.09 54.31
CA LEU A 3 -24.37 41.80 54.28
C LEU A 3 -24.61 41.14 52.91
N HIS A 4 -23.53 40.83 52.17
CA HIS A 4 -23.63 39.98 50.97
C HIS A 4 -23.59 38.52 51.33
N PRO A 5 -24.40 37.64 50.63
CA PRO A 5 -24.34 36.22 50.83
C PRO A 5 -23.14 35.59 50.07
N PRO A 6 -22.64 34.40 50.52
CA PRO A 6 -21.49 33.77 49.92
C PRO A 6 -21.81 33.10 48.57
N MET A 7 -20.95 33.28 47.58
CA MET A 7 -20.95 32.60 46.30
C MET A 7 -20.61 31.14 46.47
N LYS A 8 -21.48 30.23 45.95
CA LYS A 8 -21.24 28.79 45.85
C LYS A 8 -20.46 28.54 44.57
N THR A 9 -19.26 28.02 44.68
CA THR A 9 -18.43 27.51 43.55
C THR A 9 -18.95 26.15 43.08
N PRO A 10 -19.17 25.94 41.77
CA PRO A 10 -19.52 24.59 41.27
C PRO A 10 -18.28 23.71 41.21
N ILE A 11 -18.36 22.53 41.83
CA ILE A 11 -17.38 21.46 41.68
C ILE A 11 -17.61 20.79 40.32
N ALA A 12 -16.67 20.96 39.40
CA ALA A 12 -16.66 20.24 38.15
C ALA A 12 -16.13 18.80 38.38
N ILE A 13 -17.01 17.81 38.21
CA ILE A 13 -16.63 16.40 38.24
C ILE A 13 -16.06 16.07 36.87
N LEU A 14 -14.74 15.89 36.79
CA LEU A 14 -14.03 15.43 35.62
C LEU A 14 -14.18 13.89 35.52
N ALA A 15 -15.11 13.40 34.71
CA ALA A 15 -15.24 12.00 34.41
C ALA A 15 -14.12 11.56 33.46
N GLY A 16 -13.07 10.96 34.00
CA GLY A 16 -12.01 10.36 33.20
C GLY A 16 -12.51 9.09 32.47
N VAL A 17 -12.60 9.13 31.15
CA VAL A 17 -12.82 7.95 30.33
C VAL A 17 -11.50 7.17 30.27
N LEU A 18 -11.41 6.09 31.03
CA LEU A 18 -10.33 5.13 31.01
C LEU A 18 -10.50 4.27 29.71
N ALA A 19 -9.78 4.59 28.65
CA ALA A 19 -9.71 3.75 27.47
C ALA A 19 -8.97 2.45 27.83
N LEU A 20 -9.69 1.34 27.89
CA LEU A 20 -9.12 0.01 28.05
C LEU A 20 -8.38 -0.33 26.75
N VAL A 21 -7.06 -0.20 26.73
CA VAL A 21 -6.22 -0.77 25.68
C VAL A 21 -6.19 -2.28 25.89
N VAL A 22 -7.01 -3.01 25.17
CA VAL A 22 -6.94 -4.47 25.11
C VAL A 22 -5.68 -4.83 24.34
N THR A 23 -4.57 -5.02 25.03
CA THR A 23 -3.37 -5.65 24.47
C THR A 23 -3.66 -7.14 24.30
N SER A 24 -4.06 -7.56 23.11
CA SER A 24 -4.05 -8.99 22.77
C SER A 24 -2.60 -9.46 22.86
N ALA A 25 -2.35 -10.45 23.71
CA ALA A 25 -1.04 -11.10 23.79
C ALA A 25 -0.73 -11.72 22.41
N LEU A 26 0.45 -11.41 21.87
CA LEU A 26 0.96 -12.06 20.66
C LEU A 26 1.02 -13.58 20.88
N PRO A 27 0.66 -14.39 19.88
CA PRO A 27 0.82 -15.83 19.99
C PRO A 27 2.30 -16.18 20.24
N ALA A 28 2.56 -17.19 21.08
CA ALA A 28 3.91 -17.64 21.45
C ALA A 28 4.61 -18.43 20.30
N GLY A 29 4.42 -18.08 19.05
CA GLY A 29 4.97 -18.74 17.86
C GLY A 29 4.84 -17.87 16.63
N ASP A 30 5.34 -18.38 15.50
CA ASP A 30 5.18 -17.71 14.21
C ASP A 30 3.70 -17.55 13.84
N LEU A 31 3.32 -16.37 13.33
CA LEU A 31 2.00 -16.11 12.76
C LEU A 31 1.76 -17.03 11.55
N ARG A 32 0.59 -17.65 11.48
CA ARG A 32 0.17 -18.43 10.32
C ARG A 32 -0.39 -17.47 9.27
N ILE A 33 0.22 -17.41 8.12
CA ILE A 33 -0.12 -16.47 7.05
C ILE A 33 -0.79 -17.21 5.90
N GLY A 34 -1.90 -16.67 5.40
CA GLY A 34 -2.57 -17.10 4.19
C GLY A 34 -2.21 -16.21 3.00
N LEU A 35 -2.05 -16.81 1.83
CA LEU A 35 -1.88 -16.09 0.56
C LEU A 35 -3.16 -16.14 -0.27
N ILE A 36 -3.46 -15.06 -0.98
CA ILE A 36 -4.52 -15.01 -1.99
C ILE A 36 -3.91 -14.55 -3.30
N GLY A 37 -4.17 -15.29 -4.39
CA GLY A 37 -3.68 -14.95 -5.73
C GLY A 37 -2.26 -15.43 -5.98
N LEU A 38 -2.13 -16.66 -6.51
CA LEU A 38 -0.85 -17.31 -6.74
C LEU A 38 -0.35 -17.11 -8.18
N ASP A 39 -0.38 -15.86 -8.67
CA ASP A 39 -0.13 -15.52 -10.07
C ASP A 39 0.98 -14.47 -10.27
N THR A 40 1.71 -14.14 -9.19
CA THR A 40 2.87 -13.25 -9.22
C THR A 40 4.10 -13.92 -8.60
N SER A 41 5.30 -13.51 -9.01
CA SER A 41 6.56 -13.98 -8.40
C SER A 41 6.70 -13.56 -6.93
N HIS A 42 5.90 -12.62 -6.43
CA HIS A 42 5.93 -12.21 -5.03
C HIS A 42 5.54 -13.37 -4.11
N VAL A 43 4.57 -14.21 -4.49
CA VAL A 43 4.09 -15.30 -3.63
C VAL A 43 5.21 -16.28 -3.25
N THR A 44 6.06 -16.67 -4.20
CA THR A 44 7.19 -17.55 -3.90
C THR A 44 8.35 -16.80 -3.25
N ALA A 45 8.61 -15.56 -3.65
CA ALA A 45 9.67 -14.75 -3.08
C ALA A 45 9.39 -14.37 -1.61
N PHE A 46 8.18 -13.96 -1.27
CA PHE A 46 7.80 -13.62 0.10
C PHE A 46 7.74 -14.87 0.97
N THR A 47 7.21 -15.98 0.43
CA THR A 47 7.22 -17.27 1.13
C THR A 47 8.64 -17.73 1.42
N ALA A 48 9.57 -17.60 0.47
CA ALA A 48 10.98 -17.95 0.72
C ALA A 48 11.60 -17.10 1.84
N VAL A 49 11.35 -15.78 1.85
CA VAL A 49 11.84 -14.88 2.90
C VAL A 49 11.28 -15.24 4.29
N LEU A 50 10.06 -15.78 4.37
CA LEU A 50 9.42 -16.14 5.64
C LEU A 50 9.72 -17.59 6.06
N ASN A 51 9.68 -18.56 5.12
CA ASN A 51 9.66 -19.97 5.44
C ASN A 51 11.03 -20.64 5.34
N ASP A 52 11.96 -20.11 4.52
CA ASP A 52 13.29 -20.71 4.35
C ASP A 52 14.31 -20.06 5.31
N THR A 53 14.63 -20.79 6.38
CA THR A 53 15.57 -20.34 7.41
C THR A 53 17.03 -20.24 6.92
N ASN A 54 17.35 -20.74 5.72
CA ASN A 54 18.67 -20.62 5.11
C ASN A 54 18.81 -19.35 4.25
N GLN A 55 17.74 -18.58 4.06
CA GLN A 55 17.80 -17.32 3.31
C GLN A 55 18.65 -16.28 4.05
N PRO A 56 19.57 -15.55 3.35
CA PRO A 56 20.41 -14.53 3.97
C PRO A 56 19.63 -13.40 4.67
N HIS A 57 18.39 -13.20 4.25
CA HIS A 57 17.50 -12.14 4.73
C HIS A 57 16.17 -12.70 5.22
N GLN A 58 16.19 -13.88 5.84
CA GLN A 58 15.00 -14.48 6.44
C GLN A 58 14.37 -13.52 7.46
N VAL A 59 13.05 -13.40 7.40
CA VAL A 59 12.24 -12.60 8.33
C VAL A 59 11.48 -13.55 9.26
N ALA A 60 11.79 -13.47 10.54
CA ALA A 60 11.14 -14.28 11.57
C ALA A 60 9.77 -13.67 12.00
N GLY A 61 8.95 -14.49 12.66
CA GLY A 61 7.69 -14.08 13.27
C GLY A 61 6.44 -14.40 12.46
N GLY A 62 6.58 -15.04 11.29
CA GLY A 62 5.47 -15.53 10.50
C GLY A 62 5.86 -16.60 9.51
N LYS A 63 4.92 -17.45 9.16
CA LYS A 63 5.06 -18.48 8.12
C LYS A 63 3.84 -18.52 7.22
N VAL A 64 4.07 -18.61 5.92
CA VAL A 64 3.01 -18.94 4.95
C VAL A 64 2.68 -20.42 5.09
N VAL A 65 1.42 -20.73 5.41
CA VAL A 65 0.95 -22.09 5.67
C VAL A 65 -0.25 -22.47 4.82
N ALA A 66 -0.95 -21.49 4.27
CA ALA A 66 -2.20 -21.69 3.55
C ALA A 66 -2.28 -20.76 2.33
N ALA A 67 -3.02 -21.16 1.30
CA ALA A 67 -3.26 -20.27 0.16
C ALA A 67 -4.59 -20.55 -0.53
N PHE A 68 -5.14 -19.50 -1.15
CA PHE A 68 -6.21 -19.55 -2.15
C PHE A 68 -5.63 -19.19 -3.51
N LYS A 69 -5.83 -20.04 -4.49
CA LYS A 69 -5.15 -19.95 -5.78
C LYS A 69 -5.46 -18.65 -6.56
N GLY A 70 -6.72 -18.25 -6.63
CA GLY A 70 -7.14 -17.09 -7.42
C GLY A 70 -6.85 -17.24 -8.91
N GLY A 71 -6.49 -16.11 -9.53
CA GLY A 71 -6.17 -16.00 -10.95
C GLY A 71 -7.26 -15.29 -11.74
N SER A 72 -6.84 -14.57 -12.80
CA SER A 72 -7.71 -13.84 -13.74
C SER A 72 -7.62 -14.49 -15.12
N PRO A 73 -8.71 -15.10 -15.63
CA PRO A 73 -8.68 -15.90 -16.88
C PRO A 73 -8.49 -15.05 -18.14
N ASP A 74 -8.76 -13.76 -18.08
CA ASP A 74 -8.63 -12.79 -19.18
C ASP A 74 -7.28 -12.04 -19.16
N LEU A 75 -6.40 -12.36 -18.20
CA LEU A 75 -5.09 -11.72 -18.04
C LEU A 75 -3.98 -12.78 -18.20
N GLU A 76 -3.24 -12.73 -19.31
CA GLU A 76 -2.22 -13.73 -19.63
C GLU A 76 -1.16 -13.85 -18.54
N SER A 77 -0.68 -12.73 -18.01
CA SER A 77 0.30 -12.70 -16.92
C SER A 77 -0.21 -13.28 -15.60
N SER A 78 -1.52 -13.54 -15.47
CA SER A 78 -2.14 -14.25 -14.36
C SER A 78 -2.30 -15.75 -14.69
N TRP A 79 -3.19 -16.10 -15.64
CA TRP A 79 -3.56 -17.51 -15.88
C TRP A 79 -2.38 -18.38 -16.31
N SER A 80 -1.39 -17.84 -17.01
CA SER A 80 -0.23 -18.61 -17.46
C SER A 80 0.72 -19.03 -16.34
N ARG A 81 0.65 -18.39 -15.15
CA ARG A 81 1.60 -18.60 -14.04
C ARG A 81 1.00 -19.23 -12.80
N VAL A 82 -0.29 -19.05 -12.57
CA VAL A 82 -0.96 -19.42 -11.31
C VAL A 82 -0.76 -20.88 -10.92
N ASP A 83 -0.83 -21.83 -11.87
CA ASP A 83 -0.64 -23.26 -11.60
C ASP A 83 0.82 -23.61 -11.25
N GLY A 84 1.77 -22.90 -11.86
CA GLY A 84 3.19 -23.09 -11.59
C GLY A 84 3.55 -22.68 -10.17
N TYR A 85 3.15 -21.48 -9.76
CA TYR A 85 3.39 -20.98 -8.40
C TYR A 85 2.64 -21.77 -7.34
N ALA A 86 1.40 -22.20 -7.63
CA ALA A 86 0.64 -23.05 -6.71
C ALA A 86 1.39 -24.36 -6.40
N ARG A 87 1.89 -25.04 -7.43
CA ARG A 87 2.71 -26.26 -7.25
C ARG A 87 4.00 -25.97 -6.50
N GLU A 88 4.70 -24.89 -6.85
CA GLU A 88 5.95 -24.51 -6.15
C GLU A 88 5.73 -24.29 -4.66
N LEU A 89 4.65 -23.60 -4.27
CA LEU A 89 4.31 -23.37 -2.87
C LEU A 89 3.98 -24.66 -2.12
N GLN A 90 3.26 -25.59 -2.75
CA GLN A 90 2.97 -26.91 -2.16
C GLN A 90 4.24 -27.75 -2.02
N ASP A 91 5.00 -27.91 -3.11
CA ASP A 91 6.12 -28.84 -3.17
C ASP A 91 7.33 -28.39 -2.34
N LYS A 92 7.65 -27.10 -2.37
CA LYS A 92 8.83 -26.56 -1.67
C LYS A 92 8.55 -26.14 -0.24
N PHE A 93 7.37 -25.61 0.02
CA PHE A 93 7.08 -24.97 1.31
C PHE A 93 5.96 -25.64 2.10
N GLY A 94 5.31 -26.68 1.55
CA GLY A 94 4.25 -27.42 2.21
C GLY A 94 2.97 -26.58 2.45
N VAL A 95 2.73 -25.56 1.61
CA VAL A 95 1.56 -24.68 1.74
C VAL A 95 0.30 -25.45 1.35
N THR A 96 -0.72 -25.41 2.21
CA THR A 96 -2.02 -26.04 1.95
C THR A 96 -2.90 -25.13 1.09
N LEU A 97 -3.41 -25.64 -0.03
CA LEU A 97 -4.37 -24.93 -0.86
C LEU A 97 -5.80 -25.16 -0.37
N TYR A 98 -6.60 -24.11 -0.40
CA TYR A 98 -8.03 -24.11 -0.06
C TYR A 98 -8.88 -23.67 -1.25
N ASP A 99 -10.10 -24.20 -1.34
CA ASP A 99 -11.03 -23.91 -2.44
C ASP A 99 -11.79 -22.58 -2.24
N SER A 100 -11.73 -22.00 -1.04
CA SER A 100 -12.31 -20.68 -0.74
C SER A 100 -11.46 -19.87 0.22
N ILE A 101 -11.57 -18.55 0.11
CA ILE A 101 -10.90 -17.62 1.02
C ILE A 101 -11.46 -17.73 2.44
N GLU A 102 -12.77 -17.96 2.57
CA GLU A 102 -13.45 -18.16 3.84
C GLU A 102 -12.91 -19.36 4.59
N GLU A 103 -12.69 -20.48 3.88
CA GLU A 103 -12.10 -21.66 4.48
C GLU A 103 -10.66 -21.43 4.90
N MET A 104 -9.83 -20.87 4.02
CA MET A 104 -8.44 -20.50 4.32
C MET A 104 -8.35 -19.63 5.57
N CYS A 105 -9.22 -18.62 5.70
CA CYS A 105 -9.22 -17.70 6.84
C CYS A 105 -9.44 -18.37 8.21
N ARG A 106 -10.03 -19.58 8.27
CA ARG A 106 -10.18 -20.36 9.52
C ARG A 106 -8.85 -20.93 10.02
N HIS A 107 -7.87 -21.05 9.15
CA HIS A 107 -6.60 -21.72 9.43
C HIS A 107 -5.40 -20.77 9.60
N VAL A 108 -5.62 -19.45 9.43
CA VAL A 108 -4.56 -18.44 9.45
C VAL A 108 -4.84 -17.32 10.44
N ASP A 109 -3.80 -16.60 10.81
CA ASP A 109 -3.87 -15.46 11.73
C ASP A 109 -3.90 -14.12 10.99
N ALA A 110 -3.28 -14.05 9.80
CA ALA A 110 -3.22 -12.88 8.93
C ALA A 110 -3.20 -13.29 7.45
N VAL A 111 -3.47 -12.35 6.54
CA VAL A 111 -3.55 -12.62 5.11
C VAL A 111 -2.72 -11.62 4.30
N MET A 112 -2.00 -12.12 3.31
CA MET A 112 -1.37 -11.34 2.25
C MET A 112 -2.14 -11.61 0.95
N LEU A 113 -2.72 -10.57 0.36
CA LEU A 113 -3.43 -10.62 -0.91
C LEU A 113 -2.44 -10.19 -2.00
N GLU A 114 -2.05 -11.14 -2.85
CA GLU A 114 -0.95 -11.03 -3.80
C GLU A 114 -1.39 -11.13 -5.27
N SER A 115 -2.70 -11.23 -5.57
CA SER A 115 -3.17 -11.30 -6.95
C SER A 115 -2.51 -10.20 -7.80
N VAL A 116 -1.93 -10.55 -8.96
CA VAL A 116 -1.28 -9.58 -9.83
C VAL A 116 -2.26 -8.57 -10.42
N ASP A 117 -3.51 -9.00 -10.57
CA ASP A 117 -4.63 -8.20 -11.04
C ASP A 117 -5.31 -7.46 -9.90
N GLY A 118 -5.30 -6.14 -9.93
CA GLY A 118 -5.94 -5.31 -8.90
C GLY A 118 -7.49 -5.31 -8.96
N ARG A 119 -8.09 -5.76 -10.06
CA ARG A 119 -9.56 -5.74 -10.25
C ARG A 119 -10.32 -6.64 -9.26
N PRO A 120 -9.90 -7.88 -8.96
CA PRO A 120 -10.58 -8.73 -7.98
C PRO A 120 -10.27 -8.40 -6.51
N HIS A 121 -9.32 -7.52 -6.20
CA HIS A 121 -8.84 -7.31 -4.83
C HIS A 121 -9.95 -6.95 -3.84
N LEU A 122 -10.87 -6.06 -4.22
CA LEU A 122 -12.01 -5.70 -3.35
C LEU A 122 -12.87 -6.92 -3.01
N GLN A 123 -13.14 -7.79 -4.00
CA GLN A 123 -13.96 -8.99 -3.78
C GLN A 123 -13.21 -10.03 -2.94
N GLN A 124 -11.91 -10.20 -3.18
CA GLN A 124 -11.06 -11.12 -2.42
C GLN A 124 -10.81 -10.66 -0.98
N ALA A 125 -10.76 -9.35 -0.73
CA ALA A 125 -10.57 -8.78 0.60
C ALA A 125 -11.83 -8.89 1.49
N ARG A 126 -13.04 -8.88 0.91
CA ARG A 126 -14.30 -8.93 1.68
C ARG A 126 -14.38 -10.11 2.66
N PRO A 127 -14.15 -11.37 2.26
CA PRO A 127 -14.17 -12.50 3.20
C PRO A 127 -13.05 -12.40 4.25
N VAL A 128 -11.89 -11.84 3.93
CA VAL A 128 -10.80 -11.63 4.89
C VAL A 128 -11.21 -10.61 5.96
N ILE A 129 -11.80 -9.48 5.53
CA ILE A 129 -12.34 -8.45 6.43
C ILE A 129 -13.47 -9.03 7.28
N GLY A 130 -14.38 -9.82 6.66
CA GLY A 130 -15.46 -10.52 7.38
C GLY A 130 -14.94 -11.50 8.43
N ALA A 131 -13.84 -12.18 8.17
CA ALA A 131 -13.14 -13.06 9.10
C ALA A 131 -12.28 -12.30 10.14
N ARG A 132 -12.25 -10.96 10.10
CA ARG A 132 -11.48 -10.07 10.98
C ARG A 132 -9.98 -10.37 11.00
N LYS A 133 -9.39 -10.74 9.86
CA LYS A 133 -7.95 -11.00 9.75
C LYS A 133 -7.21 -9.73 9.30
N PRO A 134 -6.11 -9.35 9.95
CA PRO A 134 -5.20 -8.33 9.43
C PRO A 134 -4.82 -8.63 7.98
N LEU A 135 -4.80 -7.61 7.13
CA LEU A 135 -4.68 -7.80 5.69
C LEU A 135 -3.62 -6.87 5.10
N TYR A 136 -2.59 -7.45 4.52
CA TYR A 136 -1.71 -6.77 3.56
C TYR A 136 -2.21 -7.02 2.15
N ILE A 137 -2.25 -5.98 1.32
CA ILE A 137 -2.59 -6.08 -0.10
C ILE A 137 -1.39 -5.62 -0.92
N ASP A 138 -0.86 -6.49 -1.77
CA ASP A 138 0.23 -6.11 -2.68
C ASP A 138 -0.22 -5.04 -3.68
N LYS A 139 0.73 -4.40 -4.31
CA LYS A 139 0.46 -3.39 -5.34
C LYS A 139 -0.01 -4.05 -6.67
N PRO A 140 -0.93 -3.41 -7.38
CA PRO A 140 -1.72 -2.26 -6.94
C PRO A 140 -2.78 -2.68 -5.92
N MET A 141 -3.07 -1.86 -4.92
CA MET A 141 -4.09 -2.17 -3.90
C MET A 141 -5.47 -2.47 -4.53
N ALA A 142 -5.78 -1.84 -5.65
CA ALA A 142 -6.95 -2.11 -6.50
C ALA A 142 -6.72 -1.53 -7.89
N ALA A 143 -7.63 -1.80 -8.84
CA ALA A 143 -7.59 -1.22 -10.18
C ALA A 143 -8.36 0.11 -10.30
N SER A 144 -8.89 0.66 -9.21
CA SER A 144 -9.57 1.96 -9.17
C SER A 144 -9.41 2.64 -7.81
N LEU A 145 -9.40 3.96 -7.80
CA LEU A 145 -9.43 4.75 -6.56
C LEU A 145 -10.70 4.48 -5.74
N GLN A 146 -11.84 4.25 -6.41
CA GLN A 146 -13.12 3.94 -5.76
C GLN A 146 -13.01 2.64 -4.94
N ASP A 147 -12.37 1.60 -5.49
CA ASP A 147 -12.19 0.33 -4.78
C ASP A 147 -11.21 0.46 -3.62
N VAL A 148 -10.13 1.25 -3.78
CA VAL A 148 -9.20 1.57 -2.68
C VAL A 148 -9.93 2.24 -1.52
N ALA A 149 -10.74 3.27 -1.79
CA ALA A 149 -11.53 3.95 -0.78
C ALA A 149 -12.55 3.02 -0.11
N THR A 150 -13.18 2.14 -0.90
CA THR A 150 -14.13 1.15 -0.42
C THR A 150 -13.46 0.10 0.47
N LEU A 151 -12.27 -0.37 0.12
CA LEU A 151 -11.48 -1.29 0.94
C LEU A 151 -11.16 -0.69 2.31
N PHE A 152 -10.63 0.52 2.37
CA PHE A 152 -10.33 1.18 3.64
C PHE A 152 -11.60 1.45 4.47
N ARG A 153 -12.71 1.85 3.84
CA ARG A 153 -13.97 2.05 4.53
C ARG A 153 -14.49 0.76 5.15
N LEU A 154 -14.56 -0.34 4.38
CA LEU A 154 -15.02 -1.65 4.89
C LEU A 154 -14.11 -2.17 6.01
N ALA A 155 -12.81 -2.03 5.87
CA ALA A 155 -11.83 -2.42 6.88
C ALA A 155 -12.01 -1.61 8.16
N GLY A 156 -12.18 -0.28 8.05
CA GLY A 156 -12.43 0.62 9.17
C GLY A 156 -13.73 0.31 9.91
N GLU A 157 -14.83 0.06 9.19
CA GLU A 157 -16.13 -0.34 9.75
C GLU A 157 -16.04 -1.68 10.51
N ALA A 158 -15.21 -2.61 10.03
CA ALA A 158 -14.99 -3.90 10.68
C ALA A 158 -13.91 -3.86 11.78
N GLY A 159 -13.17 -2.77 11.92
CA GLY A 159 -12.03 -2.67 12.85
C GLY A 159 -10.87 -3.59 12.44
N VAL A 160 -10.69 -3.84 11.14
CA VAL A 160 -9.62 -4.68 10.59
C VAL A 160 -8.50 -3.80 10.07
N PRO A 161 -7.25 -3.97 10.55
CA PRO A 161 -6.13 -3.21 10.01
C PRO A 161 -5.78 -3.70 8.59
N VAL A 162 -5.58 -2.74 7.67
CA VAL A 162 -5.22 -2.99 6.27
C VAL A 162 -4.18 -1.98 5.83
N PHE A 163 -3.20 -2.41 5.04
CA PHE A 163 -2.33 -1.51 4.27
C PHE A 163 -1.87 -2.14 2.96
N SER A 164 -1.37 -1.31 2.07
CA SER A 164 -0.73 -1.70 0.82
C SER A 164 0.56 -0.92 0.62
N SER A 165 1.53 -1.51 -0.05
CA SER A 165 2.79 -0.83 -0.37
C SER A 165 3.59 -1.58 -1.43
N SER A 166 4.45 -0.83 -2.14
CA SER A 166 5.54 -1.38 -2.96
C SER A 166 6.81 -1.58 -2.13
N SER A 167 7.62 -2.58 -2.49
CA SER A 167 8.95 -2.79 -1.91
C SER A 167 9.89 -1.59 -2.06
N LEU A 168 9.70 -0.75 -3.09
CA LEU A 168 10.53 0.43 -3.33
C LEU A 168 10.41 1.51 -2.24
N ARG A 169 9.33 1.49 -1.46
CA ARG A 169 9.18 2.35 -0.28
C ARG A 169 10.29 2.13 0.74
N TYR A 170 10.77 0.90 0.87
CA TYR A 170 11.61 0.48 1.99
C TYR A 170 13.11 0.46 1.71
N GLY A 171 13.55 1.04 0.59
CA GLY A 171 14.99 1.29 0.36
C GLY A 171 15.57 2.22 1.44
N LYS A 172 16.76 1.90 1.94
CA LYS A 172 17.40 2.59 3.09
C LYS A 172 17.50 4.09 2.90
N ALA A 173 17.95 4.53 1.72
CA ALA A 173 18.07 5.95 1.38
C ALA A 173 16.69 6.64 1.32
N THR A 174 15.70 6.00 0.70
CA THR A 174 14.33 6.50 0.62
C THR A 174 13.73 6.68 2.03
N GLN A 175 13.91 5.70 2.90
CA GLN A 175 13.46 5.77 4.28
C GLN A 175 14.23 6.79 5.12
N ALA A 176 15.51 7.00 4.86
CA ALA A 176 16.29 8.05 5.53
C ALA A 176 15.74 9.44 5.17
N VAL A 177 15.41 9.68 3.89
CA VAL A 177 14.77 10.93 3.44
C VAL A 177 13.40 11.12 4.10
N ARG A 178 12.56 10.07 4.12
CA ARG A 178 11.26 10.11 4.81
C ARG A 178 11.40 10.50 6.29
N ARG A 179 12.45 10.06 6.96
CA ARG A 179 12.78 10.42 8.36
C ARG A 179 13.48 11.77 8.51
N GLY A 180 13.64 12.55 7.43
CA GLY A 180 14.13 13.92 7.46
C GLY A 180 15.66 14.08 7.33
N SER A 181 16.39 13.12 6.78
CA SER A 181 17.84 13.20 6.60
C SER A 181 18.31 14.42 5.79
N ILE A 182 17.49 14.88 4.84
CA ILE A 182 17.75 16.08 4.00
C ILE A 182 16.85 17.26 4.34
N GLY A 183 16.16 17.23 5.50
CA GLY A 183 15.19 18.24 5.89
C GLY A 183 13.85 18.13 5.14
N LYS A 184 13.15 19.26 4.98
CA LYS A 184 11.88 19.30 4.25
C LYS A 184 12.13 19.17 2.76
N VAL A 185 11.62 18.10 2.15
CA VAL A 185 11.75 17.86 0.71
C VAL A 185 11.00 18.94 -0.08
N GLN A 186 11.71 19.64 -0.97
CA GLN A 186 11.19 20.69 -1.84
C GLN A 186 10.88 20.15 -3.24
N ARG A 187 11.72 19.25 -3.73
CA ARG A 187 11.58 18.61 -5.03
C ARG A 187 12.00 17.16 -4.94
N ALA A 188 11.25 16.29 -5.62
CA ALA A 188 11.67 14.91 -5.84
C ALA A 188 11.35 14.49 -7.27
N GLU A 189 12.22 13.66 -7.83
CA GLU A 189 12.02 13.01 -9.12
C GLU A 189 12.27 11.53 -8.95
N THR A 190 11.32 10.71 -9.40
CA THR A 190 11.44 9.26 -9.34
C THR A 190 11.18 8.65 -10.70
N PHE A 191 11.74 7.46 -10.92
CA PHE A 191 11.51 6.72 -12.14
C PHE A 191 11.34 5.23 -11.88
N SER A 192 10.57 4.58 -12.75
CA SER A 192 10.43 3.13 -12.81
C SER A 192 10.00 2.72 -14.22
N PRO A 193 10.10 1.41 -14.57
CA PRO A 193 9.33 0.89 -15.69
C PRO A 193 7.85 1.21 -15.52
N CYS A 194 7.15 1.43 -16.65
CA CYS A 194 5.71 1.71 -16.65
C CYS A 194 5.02 0.92 -17.78
N HIS A 195 5.18 -0.40 -17.74
CA HIS A 195 4.47 -1.28 -18.67
C HIS A 195 2.96 -1.07 -18.50
N LEU A 196 2.27 -0.86 -19.62
CA LEU A 196 0.83 -0.67 -19.65
C LEU A 196 0.12 -2.03 -19.77
N GLU A 197 -0.96 -2.19 -19.05
CA GLU A 197 -1.87 -3.32 -19.17
C GLU A 197 -3.25 -2.83 -19.56
N LYS A 198 -3.82 -3.36 -20.65
CA LYS A 198 -5.07 -2.87 -21.25
C LYS A 198 -6.27 -2.92 -20.30
N THR A 199 -6.21 -3.79 -19.32
CA THR A 199 -7.28 -3.99 -18.32
C THR A 199 -7.17 -3.03 -17.13
N HIS A 200 -6.09 -2.25 -17.05
CA HIS A 200 -5.79 -1.37 -15.92
C HIS A 200 -5.54 0.08 -16.38
N PRO A 201 -5.79 1.08 -15.52
CA PRO A 201 -5.31 2.44 -15.73
C PRO A 201 -3.79 2.47 -15.84
N ASP A 202 -3.26 3.40 -16.63
CA ASP A 202 -1.86 3.37 -17.08
C ASP A 202 -0.82 3.18 -15.97
N LEU A 203 -0.88 4.00 -14.91
CA LEU A 203 0.12 3.96 -13.84
C LEU A 203 -0.11 2.83 -12.82
N PHE A 204 -1.33 2.30 -12.74
CA PHE A 204 -1.73 1.33 -11.71
C PHE A 204 -1.00 -0.01 -11.86
N TRP A 205 -0.71 -0.43 -13.09
CA TRP A 205 -0.10 -1.74 -13.33
C TRP A 205 1.36 -1.80 -12.87
N TYR A 206 2.20 -0.88 -13.35
CA TYR A 206 3.64 -0.91 -13.06
C TYR A 206 4.23 0.43 -12.64
N GLY A 207 3.73 1.56 -13.15
CA GLY A 207 4.18 2.90 -12.80
C GLY A 207 4.02 3.23 -11.30
N ILE A 208 3.10 2.54 -10.63
CA ILE A 208 2.87 2.65 -9.18
C ILE A 208 4.16 2.50 -8.35
N HIS A 209 5.14 1.72 -8.81
CA HIS A 209 6.42 1.58 -8.10
C HIS A 209 7.17 2.90 -7.96
N GLY A 210 7.30 3.67 -9.04
CA GLY A 210 7.93 4.98 -9.01
C GLY A 210 7.09 6.01 -8.27
N VAL A 211 5.76 5.96 -8.41
CA VAL A 211 4.83 6.83 -7.67
C VAL A 211 4.89 6.54 -6.17
N GLU A 212 5.01 5.28 -5.76
CA GLU A 212 5.20 4.90 -4.35
C GLU A 212 6.47 5.51 -3.76
N SER A 213 7.60 5.43 -4.50
CA SER A 213 8.85 6.05 -4.09
C SER A 213 8.72 7.58 -3.96
N LEU A 214 7.97 8.21 -4.88
CA LEU A 214 7.71 9.65 -4.85
C LEU A 214 6.92 10.04 -3.60
N PHE A 215 5.79 9.36 -3.33
CA PHE A 215 4.96 9.63 -2.15
C PHE A 215 5.69 9.32 -0.85
N THR A 216 6.59 8.35 -0.83
CA THR A 216 7.40 8.03 0.35
C THR A 216 8.19 9.26 0.83
N VAL A 217 8.75 10.06 -0.08
CA VAL A 217 9.57 11.20 0.27
C VAL A 217 8.84 12.55 0.27
N MET A 218 7.80 12.69 -0.57
CA MET A 218 6.98 13.91 -0.64
C MET A 218 5.89 13.94 0.44
N GLY A 219 5.40 12.78 0.87
CA GLY A 219 4.23 12.66 1.74
C GLY A 219 2.94 13.10 1.06
N THR A 220 1.89 13.24 1.85
CA THR A 220 0.59 13.79 1.43
C THR A 220 0.64 15.30 1.17
N GLY A 221 -0.45 15.83 0.59
CA GLY A 221 -0.62 17.26 0.29
C GLY A 221 -0.37 17.61 -1.17
N CYS A 222 -0.50 16.64 -2.10
CA CYS A 222 -0.54 16.93 -3.53
C CYS A 222 -1.82 17.69 -3.88
N GLU A 223 -1.67 18.87 -4.52
CA GLU A 223 -2.80 19.74 -4.86
C GLU A 223 -3.24 19.57 -6.29
N SER A 224 -2.31 19.33 -7.21
CA SER A 224 -2.61 19.17 -8.63
C SER A 224 -1.61 18.28 -9.35
N VAL A 225 -2.06 17.69 -10.46
CA VAL A 225 -1.28 16.78 -11.29
C VAL A 225 -1.40 17.19 -12.74
N LYS A 226 -0.28 17.11 -13.45
CA LYS A 226 -0.21 17.30 -14.90
C LYS A 226 0.57 16.16 -15.53
N ARG A 227 -0.01 15.50 -16.52
CA ARG A 227 0.65 14.46 -17.31
C ARG A 227 1.14 15.02 -18.63
N GLY A 228 2.36 14.68 -18.97
CA GLY A 228 3.02 14.97 -20.22
C GLY A 228 3.83 13.79 -20.72
N THR A 229 4.75 14.07 -21.61
CA THR A 229 5.75 13.12 -22.10
C THR A 229 7.14 13.75 -22.02
N THR A 230 8.13 12.92 -21.81
CA THR A 230 9.54 13.27 -21.95
C THR A 230 9.88 13.56 -23.41
N GLY A 231 11.04 14.13 -23.67
CA GLY A 231 11.50 14.42 -25.05
C GLY A 231 11.64 13.18 -25.95
N ASP A 232 11.76 11.99 -25.36
CA ASP A 232 11.77 10.69 -26.04
C ASP A 232 10.41 9.96 -26.02
N GLY A 233 9.33 10.67 -25.64
CA GLY A 233 7.95 10.20 -25.76
C GLY A 233 7.45 9.32 -24.61
N ARG A 234 8.22 9.17 -23.52
CA ARG A 234 7.83 8.38 -22.34
C ARG A 234 6.89 9.15 -21.43
N ILE A 235 6.18 8.42 -20.55
CA ILE A 235 5.26 9.01 -19.59
C ILE A 235 6.04 9.87 -18.57
N GLU A 236 5.57 11.12 -18.40
CA GLU A 236 5.99 12.01 -17.31
C GLU A 236 4.75 12.53 -16.59
N VAL A 237 4.78 12.49 -15.25
CA VAL A 237 3.70 13.02 -14.42
C VAL A 237 4.29 13.95 -13.37
N ALA A 238 3.91 15.21 -13.41
CA ALA A 238 4.31 16.22 -12.44
C ALA A 238 3.15 16.53 -11.49
N GLY A 239 3.42 16.49 -10.20
CA GLY A 239 2.51 16.95 -9.14
C GLY A 239 3.04 18.19 -8.45
N THR A 240 2.12 19.08 -8.06
CA THR A 240 2.39 20.22 -7.20
C THR A 240 1.81 19.94 -5.82
N TRP A 241 2.67 19.98 -4.81
CA TRP A 241 2.30 19.85 -3.41
C TRP A 241 2.16 21.20 -2.75
N SER A 242 1.49 21.21 -1.60
CA SER A 242 1.33 22.39 -0.76
C SER A 242 2.66 23.11 -0.49
N GLY A 243 2.64 24.44 -0.57
CA GLY A 243 3.82 25.28 -0.45
C GLY A 243 4.72 25.32 -1.69
N GLY A 244 4.19 24.92 -2.86
CA GLY A 244 4.92 24.98 -4.13
C GLY A 244 5.98 23.88 -4.31
N ARG A 245 5.97 22.83 -3.49
CA ARG A 245 6.85 21.67 -3.64
C ARG A 245 6.46 20.90 -4.91
N VAL A 246 7.42 20.29 -5.58
CA VAL A 246 7.21 19.60 -6.85
C VAL A 246 7.70 18.17 -6.79
N GLY A 247 6.85 17.24 -7.21
CA GLY A 247 7.19 15.84 -7.36
C GLY A 247 6.98 15.39 -8.81
N VAL A 248 7.91 14.64 -9.37
CA VAL A 248 7.83 14.16 -10.75
C VAL A 248 8.08 12.66 -10.80
N PHE A 249 7.16 11.93 -11.43
CA PHE A 249 7.37 10.56 -11.86
C PHE A 249 7.74 10.53 -13.35
N ARG A 250 8.73 9.71 -13.72
CA ARG A 250 9.08 9.42 -15.11
C ARG A 250 9.13 7.93 -15.37
N GLU A 251 8.62 7.53 -16.50
CA GLU A 251 8.86 6.19 -17.01
C GLU A 251 10.34 6.02 -17.40
N ASP A 252 10.98 4.97 -16.89
CA ASP A 252 12.29 4.50 -17.35
C ASP A 252 12.30 2.97 -17.39
N PRO A 253 12.35 2.35 -18.60
CA PRO A 253 12.34 0.89 -18.72
C PRO A 253 13.61 0.22 -18.17
N LYS A 254 14.67 0.99 -17.84
CA LYS A 254 15.96 0.45 -17.42
C LYS A 254 16.04 0.15 -15.93
N GLY A 255 15.10 0.63 -15.11
CA GLY A 255 15.16 0.33 -13.68
C GLY A 255 14.38 1.28 -12.79
N TYR A 256 14.81 1.35 -11.54
CA TYR A 256 14.18 2.09 -10.46
C TYR A 256 15.16 3.08 -9.84
N GLY A 257 14.68 4.24 -9.47
CA GLY A 257 15.51 5.24 -8.81
C GLY A 257 14.88 6.61 -8.76
N GLY A 258 15.70 7.60 -8.40
CA GLY A 258 15.29 8.98 -8.32
C GLY A 258 16.23 9.83 -7.49
N THR A 259 15.86 11.09 -7.31
CA THR A 259 16.53 12.05 -6.43
C THR A 259 15.52 12.84 -5.64
N ALA A 260 15.85 13.20 -4.41
CA ALA A 260 15.08 14.10 -3.59
C ALA A 260 15.97 15.24 -3.09
N LYS A 261 15.50 16.48 -3.20
CA LYS A 261 16.17 17.70 -2.75
C LYS A 261 15.34 18.34 -1.65
N GLY A 262 15.95 18.49 -0.49
CA GLY A 262 15.39 19.16 0.67
C GLY A 262 16.12 20.47 0.99
N ASP A 263 15.74 21.11 2.08
CA ASP A 263 16.34 22.37 2.56
C ASP A 263 17.72 22.15 3.21
N ARG A 264 18.14 20.88 3.48
CA ARG A 264 19.42 20.52 4.11
C ARG A 264 20.29 19.62 3.24
N GLY A 265 19.90 19.32 2.00
CA GLY A 265 20.71 18.50 1.10
C GLY A 265 19.91 17.81 0.00
N GLU A 266 20.59 16.90 -0.67
CA GLU A 266 20.05 16.10 -1.77
C GLU A 266 20.45 14.64 -1.57
N CYS A 267 19.59 13.69 -1.99
CA CYS A 267 19.83 12.27 -1.82
C CYS A 267 19.26 11.48 -3.01
N ALA A 268 20.00 10.47 -3.47
CA ALA A 268 19.47 9.46 -4.38
C ALA A 268 18.48 8.57 -3.62
N ILE A 269 17.34 8.25 -4.25
CA ILE A 269 16.24 7.48 -3.67
C ILE A 269 15.71 6.42 -4.64
N GLY A 270 14.76 5.61 -4.21
CA GLY A 270 13.98 4.72 -5.07
C GLY A 270 14.73 3.47 -5.56
N ALA A 271 15.90 3.17 -5.02
CA ALA A 271 16.62 1.94 -5.35
C ALA A 271 15.87 0.71 -4.82
N TYR A 272 15.81 -0.35 -5.64
CA TYR A 272 15.29 -1.64 -5.23
C TYR A 272 16.32 -2.40 -4.39
N GLU A 273 15.99 -2.75 -3.16
CA GLU A 273 16.85 -3.45 -2.22
C GLU A 273 16.31 -4.84 -1.82
N GLY A 274 15.51 -5.46 -2.69
CA GLY A 274 14.88 -6.75 -2.44
C GLY A 274 13.55 -6.63 -1.70
N TYR A 275 12.94 -7.77 -1.38
CA TYR A 275 11.62 -7.82 -0.75
C TYR A 275 11.66 -7.88 0.77
N HIS A 276 12.78 -8.33 1.36
CA HIS A 276 12.86 -8.53 2.81
C HIS A 276 12.51 -7.28 3.65
N PRO A 277 12.83 -6.02 3.25
CA PRO A 277 12.43 -4.88 4.06
C PRO A 277 10.91 -4.67 4.09
N LEU A 278 10.22 -4.91 2.97
CA LEU A 278 8.75 -4.88 2.92
C LEU A 278 8.17 -6.00 3.76
N VAL A 279 8.66 -7.25 3.59
CA VAL A 279 8.15 -8.41 4.34
C VAL A 279 8.33 -8.23 5.84
N ALA A 280 9.44 -7.64 6.29
CA ALA A 280 9.65 -7.32 7.70
C ALA A 280 8.60 -6.31 8.23
N GLU A 281 8.25 -5.31 7.44
CA GLU A 281 7.18 -4.37 7.82
C GLU A 281 5.79 -5.01 7.80
N VAL A 282 5.52 -5.95 6.88
CA VAL A 282 4.27 -6.74 6.87
C VAL A 282 4.16 -7.58 8.15
N ILE A 283 5.23 -8.28 8.55
CA ILE A 283 5.22 -9.05 9.80
C ILE A 283 5.03 -8.13 11.02
N ARG A 284 5.75 -7.01 11.09
CA ARG A 284 5.57 -6.03 12.16
C ARG A 284 4.12 -5.51 12.21
N PHE A 285 3.54 -5.22 11.06
CA PHE A 285 2.14 -4.81 10.95
C PHE A 285 1.19 -5.90 11.47
N PHE A 286 1.36 -7.15 11.08
CA PHE A 286 0.52 -8.24 11.57
C PHE A 286 0.65 -8.45 13.08
N GLN A 287 1.82 -8.23 13.64
CA GLN A 287 2.07 -8.34 15.08
C GLN A 287 1.47 -7.18 15.88
N THR A 288 1.49 -5.96 15.33
CA THR A 288 1.13 -4.75 16.09
C THR A 288 -0.24 -4.17 15.74
N GLY A 289 -0.79 -4.54 14.58
CA GLY A 289 -1.98 -3.91 14.01
C GLY A 289 -1.74 -2.47 13.49
N VAL A 290 -0.48 -1.98 13.53
CA VAL A 290 -0.15 -0.61 13.11
C VAL A 290 0.35 -0.60 11.67
N ALA A 291 -0.44 -0.03 10.77
CA ALA A 291 -0.09 0.10 9.35
C ALA A 291 1.13 1.04 9.17
N PRO A 292 2.17 0.63 8.43
CA PRO A 292 3.34 1.48 8.16
C PRO A 292 3.05 2.60 7.17
N VAL A 293 1.97 2.46 6.39
CA VAL A 293 1.47 3.46 5.43
C VAL A 293 0.06 3.84 5.85
N PRO A 294 -0.21 5.12 6.19
CA PRO A 294 -1.56 5.57 6.50
C PRO A 294 -2.50 5.45 5.31
N ALA A 295 -3.79 5.18 5.56
CA ALA A 295 -4.80 5.06 4.51
C ALA A 295 -4.88 6.31 3.63
N GLU A 296 -4.76 7.48 4.23
CA GLU A 296 -4.80 8.78 3.55
C GLU A 296 -3.68 8.92 2.51
N GLU A 297 -2.48 8.42 2.83
CA GLU A 297 -1.34 8.46 1.91
C GLU A 297 -1.57 7.52 0.71
N THR A 298 -2.10 6.32 0.95
CA THR A 298 -2.46 5.39 -0.13
C THR A 298 -3.58 5.95 -1.01
N ILE A 299 -4.63 6.51 -0.42
CA ILE A 299 -5.75 7.12 -1.16
C ILE A 299 -5.24 8.28 -2.02
N GLU A 300 -4.39 9.16 -1.48
CA GLU A 300 -3.86 10.30 -2.24
C GLU A 300 -2.91 9.85 -3.35
N LEU A 301 -2.11 8.82 -3.13
CA LEU A 301 -1.26 8.20 -4.15
C LEU A 301 -2.11 7.66 -5.32
N PHE A 302 -3.21 6.97 -5.04
CA PHE A 302 -4.13 6.50 -6.08
C PHE A 302 -4.87 7.65 -6.76
N ALA A 303 -5.23 8.70 -6.02
CA ALA A 303 -5.82 9.92 -6.59
C ALA A 303 -4.83 10.64 -7.52
N PHE A 304 -3.53 10.65 -7.21
CA PHE A 304 -2.49 11.16 -8.09
C PHE A 304 -2.43 10.39 -9.41
N MET A 305 -2.48 9.06 -9.36
CA MET A 305 -2.46 8.23 -10.57
C MET A 305 -3.74 8.43 -11.41
N GLU A 306 -4.90 8.48 -10.79
CA GLU A 306 -6.18 8.74 -11.48
C GLU A 306 -6.23 10.16 -12.05
N ALA A 307 -5.70 11.17 -11.34
CA ALA A 307 -5.55 12.52 -11.87
C ALA A 307 -4.61 12.58 -13.09
N ALA A 308 -3.56 11.75 -13.11
CA ALA A 308 -2.68 11.64 -14.27
C ALA A 308 -3.41 11.08 -15.51
N ASP A 309 -4.28 10.09 -15.34
CA ASP A 309 -5.09 9.55 -16.43
C ASP A 309 -6.14 10.55 -16.90
N GLU A 310 -6.77 11.28 -15.98
CA GLU A 310 -7.70 12.37 -16.33
C GLU A 310 -6.95 13.51 -17.05
N SER A 311 -5.75 13.88 -16.62
CA SER A 311 -4.91 14.87 -17.30
C SER A 311 -4.57 14.43 -18.73
N LYS A 312 -4.23 13.13 -18.94
CA LYS A 312 -4.04 12.54 -20.28
C LYS A 312 -5.30 12.72 -21.14
N ARG A 313 -6.47 12.39 -20.60
CA ARG A 313 -7.75 12.51 -21.29
C ARG A 313 -8.07 13.96 -21.70
N LEU A 314 -7.61 14.92 -20.89
CA LEU A 314 -7.78 16.38 -21.12
C LEU A 314 -6.60 16.99 -21.91
N GLY A 315 -5.79 16.19 -22.61
CA GLY A 315 -4.71 16.68 -23.46
C GLY A 315 -3.53 17.27 -22.68
N GLY A 316 -3.31 16.82 -21.42
CA GLY A 316 -2.22 17.30 -20.56
C GLY A 316 -2.60 18.51 -19.69
N ALA A 317 -3.87 18.83 -19.57
CA ALA A 317 -4.34 19.89 -18.68
C ALA A 317 -4.11 19.52 -17.21
N GLU A 318 -3.94 20.52 -16.36
CA GLU A 318 -3.81 20.35 -14.91
C GLU A 318 -5.12 19.83 -14.30
N VAL A 319 -5.04 18.82 -13.44
CA VAL A 319 -6.16 18.23 -12.71
C VAL A 319 -5.94 18.40 -11.20
N LYS A 320 -6.94 18.89 -10.48
CA LYS A 320 -6.88 19.07 -9.03
C LYS A 320 -7.19 17.75 -8.31
N ILE A 321 -6.35 17.35 -7.35
CA ILE A 321 -6.57 16.15 -6.53
C ILE A 321 -7.91 16.21 -5.80
N ALA A 322 -8.32 17.37 -5.30
CA ALA A 322 -9.60 17.55 -4.62
C ALA A 322 -10.82 17.23 -5.51
N GLU A 323 -10.71 17.42 -6.83
CA GLU A 323 -11.79 17.08 -7.78
C GLU A 323 -11.89 15.57 -7.99
N VAL A 324 -10.74 14.88 -8.02
CA VAL A 324 -10.68 13.42 -8.10
C VAL A 324 -11.24 12.79 -6.84
N LEU A 325 -10.82 13.27 -5.67
CA LEU A 325 -11.29 12.77 -4.36
C LEU A 325 -12.80 13.00 -4.13
N LYS A 326 -13.40 14.05 -4.68
CA LYS A 326 -14.86 14.25 -4.61
C LYS A 326 -15.64 13.12 -5.26
N LYS A 327 -15.10 12.47 -6.29
CA LYS A 327 -15.80 11.37 -6.99
C LYS A 327 -16.01 10.16 -6.08
N ILE A 328 -15.10 9.89 -5.15
CA ILE A 328 -15.20 8.76 -4.20
C ILE A 328 -15.99 9.09 -2.93
N ALA A 329 -16.17 10.36 -2.61
CA ALA A 329 -16.98 10.81 -1.47
C ALA A 329 -18.49 10.78 -1.78
N ALA A 330 -18.89 10.70 -3.05
CA ALA A 330 -20.28 10.60 -3.43
C ALA A 330 -20.80 9.17 -3.17
N PRO A 331 -22.00 9.00 -2.55
CA PRO A 331 -22.59 7.67 -2.41
C PRO A 331 -22.76 7.04 -3.80
N ALA A 332 -22.39 5.76 -3.93
CA ALA A 332 -22.64 5.02 -5.16
C ALA A 332 -24.13 5.11 -5.52
N ARG A 333 -24.44 5.61 -6.73
CA ARG A 333 -25.80 5.74 -7.24
C ARG A 333 -26.37 4.38 -7.62
#